data_024d56fae7557f4fd69bcc5f56bdb612
#
_entry.id   024d56fae7557f4fd69bcc5f56bdb612
#
_cell.length_a   1.000
_cell.length_b   1.000
_cell.length_c   1.000
_cell.angle_alpha   90.00
_cell.angle_beta   90.00
_cell.angle_gamma   90.00
#
_symmetry.space_group_name_H-M   'P 1'
#
loop_
_entity.id
_entity.type
_entity.pdbx_description
1 polymer ?
#
loop_
_entity_poly.entity_id
_entity_poly.type
_entity_poly.pdbx_seq_one_letter_code
_entity_poly.pdbx_strand_id
1 'polypeptide(L)'
;MNDKTLSVLLGSALGIIIAVGIVLVVNTCEYIEDEKTPIEQESAYNHALTPVQESFEPGRYDITQEDKITLERIVEGEAGGESFEGKCWVATCLRNAMEKDGLTADQVRVSYQYSGWKENVSEETERAVAEVFERGNKTHDSVLWFYAPKWCNSEWHESQRFVAEIGSHRFFAPHQ
;
A
#
# COMPACT_ATOMS: atom_id res chain seq x y z
N MET A 1 -13.01 17.37 -67.00
CA MET A 1 -12.09 18.49 -67.25
C MET A 1 -11.81 19.16 -65.92
N ASN A 2 -10.55 19.02 -65.54
CA ASN A 2 -9.79 19.74 -64.52
C ASN A 2 -10.15 19.59 -63.03
N ASP A 3 -9.52 18.60 -62.49
CA ASP A 3 -9.16 18.44 -61.10
C ASP A 3 -8.04 19.41 -60.75
N LYS A 4 -8.19 20.12 -59.67
CA LYS A 4 -7.09 20.82 -59.00
C LYS A 4 -6.85 20.18 -57.62
N THR A 5 -5.84 19.36 -57.60
CA THR A 5 -5.21 18.86 -56.36
C THR A 5 -4.58 20.01 -55.59
N LEU A 6 -5.05 20.20 -54.37
CA LEU A 6 -4.43 21.12 -53.39
C LEU A 6 -3.55 20.31 -52.46
N SER A 7 -2.25 20.36 -52.69
CA SER A 7 -1.23 19.80 -51.82
C SER A 7 -1.01 20.73 -50.62
N VAL A 8 -1.37 20.29 -49.43
CA VAL A 8 -1.01 20.97 -48.17
C VAL A 8 0.23 20.27 -47.64
N LEU A 9 1.34 20.99 -47.69
CA LEU A 9 2.58 20.65 -47.00
C LEU A 9 2.38 20.91 -45.47
N LEU A 10 2.27 19.86 -44.67
CA LEU A 10 2.42 19.96 -43.23
C LEU A 10 3.87 19.67 -42.86
N GLY A 11 4.53 20.71 -42.35
CA GLY A 11 5.87 20.64 -41.83
C GLY A 11 5.95 19.72 -40.60
N SER A 12 6.93 18.83 -40.67
CA SER A 12 7.32 17.94 -39.59
C SER A 12 8.00 18.74 -38.49
N ALA A 13 7.29 18.98 -37.36
CA ALA A 13 7.92 19.33 -36.10
C ALA A 13 8.23 18.04 -35.37
N LEU A 14 9.50 17.64 -35.40
CA LEU A 14 10.04 16.51 -34.63
C LEU A 14 10.13 16.91 -33.16
N GLY A 15 9.05 16.74 -32.42
CA GLY A 15 9.05 16.82 -30.97
C GLY A 15 9.52 15.51 -30.38
N ILE A 16 10.74 15.49 -29.83
CA ILE A 16 11.22 14.35 -29.03
C ILE A 16 10.43 14.37 -27.73
N ILE A 17 9.40 13.53 -27.65
CA ILE A 17 8.74 13.21 -26.41
C ILE A 17 9.59 12.13 -25.74
N ILE A 18 10.36 12.50 -24.73
CA ILE A 18 10.94 11.54 -23.78
C ILE A 18 9.76 10.97 -23.00
N ALA A 19 9.24 9.87 -23.47
CA ALA A 19 8.28 9.08 -22.71
C ALA A 19 9.03 8.45 -21.54
N VAL A 20 8.95 9.08 -20.37
CA VAL A 20 9.21 8.41 -19.11
C VAL A 20 8.10 7.37 -18.99
N GLY A 21 8.46 6.12 -19.33
CA GLY A 21 7.55 4.99 -19.24
C GLY A 21 7.25 4.69 -17.78
N ILE A 22 6.21 5.31 -17.23
CA ILE A 22 5.56 4.81 -16.04
C ILE A 22 4.82 3.57 -16.51
N VAL A 23 5.40 2.40 -16.24
CA VAL A 23 4.69 1.14 -16.40
C VAL A 23 3.63 1.10 -15.30
N LEU A 24 2.44 1.55 -15.62
CA LEU A 24 1.24 1.31 -14.83
C LEU A 24 0.92 -0.18 -14.92
N VAL A 25 1.43 -0.96 -13.97
CA VAL A 25 0.97 -2.33 -13.78
C VAL A 25 -0.42 -2.23 -13.16
N VAL A 26 -1.44 -2.28 -14.00
CA VAL A 26 -2.84 -2.32 -13.56
C VAL A 26 -3.10 -3.72 -13.00
N ASN A 27 -3.01 -3.84 -11.69
CA ASN A 27 -3.39 -5.07 -10.98
C ASN A 27 -4.89 -4.98 -10.69
N THR A 28 -5.72 -5.30 -11.68
CA THR A 28 -7.17 -5.35 -11.50
C THR A 28 -7.54 -6.67 -10.80
N CYS A 29 -7.65 -6.63 -9.48
CA CYS A 29 -8.43 -7.62 -8.76
C CYS A 29 -9.91 -7.24 -8.93
N GLU A 30 -10.71 -8.06 -9.65
CA GLU A 30 -12.15 -7.91 -9.66
C GLU A 30 -12.71 -8.34 -8.30
N TYR A 31 -13.28 -7.37 -7.58
CA TYR A 31 -13.98 -7.58 -6.32
C TYR A 31 -15.41 -8.05 -6.57
N ILE A 32 -15.84 -9.08 -5.83
CA ILE A 32 -17.26 -9.42 -5.67
C ILE A 32 -17.75 -8.62 -4.47
N GLU A 33 -18.63 -7.65 -4.73
CA GLU A 33 -19.28 -6.82 -3.70
C GLU A 33 -20.30 -7.65 -2.92
N ASP A 34 -20.13 -7.76 -1.61
CA ASP A 34 -21.20 -8.13 -0.69
C ASP A 34 -21.66 -6.87 0.05
N GLU A 35 -22.90 -6.49 -0.28
CA GLU A 35 -23.60 -5.31 0.23
C GLU A 35 -24.09 -5.55 1.66
N LYS A 36 -23.63 -4.77 2.67
CA LYS A 36 -24.41 -4.52 3.90
C LYS A 36 -24.09 -3.20 4.61
N THR A 37 -25.07 -2.38 4.60
CA THR A 37 -25.58 -1.23 5.38
C THR A 37 -24.87 -0.76 6.67
N PRO A 38 -25.02 0.56 6.97
CA PRO A 38 -24.24 1.31 7.96
C PRO A 38 -24.89 1.33 9.35
N ILE A 39 -24.07 1.43 10.39
CA ILE A 39 -24.51 1.90 11.72
C ILE A 39 -23.54 2.99 12.18
N GLU A 40 -24.10 4.20 12.34
CA GLU A 40 -23.48 5.34 13.00
C GLU A 40 -23.26 5.03 14.50
N GLN A 41 -22.08 5.37 15.01
CA GLN A 41 -21.96 5.92 16.36
C GLN A 41 -20.65 6.69 16.54
N GLU A 42 -20.82 7.98 16.75
CA GLU A 42 -19.83 8.98 17.12
C GLU A 42 -19.42 8.77 18.60
N SER A 43 -18.13 8.61 18.86
CA SER A 43 -17.60 8.70 20.24
C SER A 43 -16.37 9.59 20.24
N ALA A 44 -16.53 10.76 20.85
CA ALA A 44 -15.48 11.74 21.07
C ALA A 44 -14.42 11.18 22.05
N TYR A 45 -13.17 11.13 21.61
CA TYR A 45 -12.03 10.76 22.44
C TYR A 45 -11.11 11.98 22.67
N ASN A 46 -11.24 12.57 23.87
CA ASN A 46 -10.31 13.58 24.34
C ASN A 46 -9.17 12.89 25.11
N HIS A 47 -7.96 12.88 24.56
CA HIS A 47 -6.78 12.46 25.29
C HIS A 47 -5.85 13.65 25.54
N ALA A 48 -5.58 13.91 26.81
CA ALA A 48 -4.67 14.95 27.26
C ALA A 48 -3.22 14.58 26.91
N LEU A 49 -2.53 15.51 26.25
CA LEU A 49 -1.13 15.38 25.84
C LEU A 49 -0.22 15.51 27.07
N THR A 50 0.36 14.40 27.53
CA THR A 50 1.58 14.42 28.33
C THR A 50 2.78 14.37 27.37
N PRO A 51 3.84 15.20 27.57
CA PRO A 51 5.03 15.10 26.71
C PRO A 51 5.74 13.79 27.00
N VAL A 52 5.69 12.87 26.02
CA VAL A 52 6.46 11.63 26.05
C VAL A 52 7.91 11.98 25.69
N GLN A 53 8.82 11.70 26.61
CA GLN A 53 10.25 11.79 26.41
C GLN A 53 10.62 10.74 25.34
N GLU A 54 10.99 11.20 24.13
CA GLU A 54 11.39 10.32 23.03
C GLU A 54 12.68 9.58 23.41
N SER A 55 12.55 8.32 23.80
CA SER A 55 13.68 7.41 23.85
C SER A 55 13.94 6.91 22.41
N PHE A 56 15.17 7.10 21.92
CA PHE A 56 15.58 6.55 20.63
C PHE A 56 15.59 5.02 20.72
N GLU A 57 14.58 4.40 20.12
CA GLU A 57 14.53 2.94 19.97
C GLU A 57 15.18 2.56 18.62
N PRO A 58 16.25 1.72 18.63
CA PRO A 58 16.89 1.27 17.38
C PRO A 58 15.89 0.56 16.49
N GLY A 59 15.79 1.01 15.22
CA GLY A 59 14.87 0.43 14.25
C GLY A 59 13.51 1.13 14.13
N ARG A 60 13.21 2.10 15.00
CA ARG A 60 12.02 2.94 14.87
C ARG A 60 12.01 3.66 13.52
N TYR A 61 10.85 3.70 12.89
CA TYR A 61 10.60 4.49 11.69
C TYR A 61 9.70 5.67 12.06
N ASP A 62 10.24 6.88 11.95
CA ASP A 62 9.50 8.08 12.32
C ASP A 62 8.40 8.36 11.30
N ILE A 63 7.15 8.28 11.77
CA ILE A 63 5.95 8.61 11.01
C ILE A 63 5.19 9.72 11.72
N THR A 64 4.48 10.54 10.94
CA THR A 64 3.55 11.53 11.50
C THR A 64 2.32 10.81 12.08
N GLN A 65 1.57 11.52 12.94
CA GLN A 65 0.30 10.97 13.44
C GLN A 65 -0.71 10.72 12.31
N GLU A 66 -0.67 11.54 11.25
CA GLU A 66 -1.50 11.37 10.07
C GLU A 66 -1.11 10.11 9.28
N ASP A 67 0.19 9.89 9.05
CA ASP A 67 0.66 8.64 8.45
C ASP A 67 0.26 7.42 9.27
N LYS A 68 0.36 7.49 10.59
CA LYS A 68 -0.04 6.38 11.48
C LYS A 68 -1.50 6.00 11.27
N ILE A 69 -2.40 6.98 11.33
CA ILE A 69 -3.85 6.75 11.12
C ILE A 69 -4.10 6.16 9.72
N THR A 70 -3.44 6.68 8.69
CA THR A 70 -3.55 6.18 7.33
C THR A 70 -3.06 4.73 7.21
N LEU A 71 -1.91 4.40 7.81
CA LEU A 71 -1.36 3.04 7.84
C LEU A 71 -2.27 2.04 8.55
N GLU A 72 -2.81 2.42 9.70
CA GLU A 72 -3.75 1.61 10.47
C GLU A 72 -5.00 1.28 9.65
N ARG A 73 -5.57 2.25 8.94
CA ARG A 73 -6.73 2.07 8.06
C ARG A 73 -6.43 1.17 6.86
N ILE A 74 -5.25 1.29 6.28
CA ILE A 74 -4.80 0.42 5.19
C ILE A 74 -4.64 -1.01 5.71
N VAL A 75 -3.91 -1.22 6.82
CA VAL A 75 -3.67 -2.55 7.38
C VAL A 75 -4.98 -3.22 7.80
N GLU A 76 -5.91 -2.46 8.41
CA GLU A 76 -7.23 -3.00 8.75
C GLU A 76 -8.04 -3.37 7.50
N GLY A 77 -7.95 -2.57 6.44
CA GLY A 77 -8.63 -2.85 5.17
C GLY A 77 -8.07 -4.08 4.45
N GLU A 78 -6.75 -4.21 4.41
CA GLU A 78 -6.07 -5.31 3.71
C GLU A 78 -6.03 -6.60 4.54
N ALA A 79 -5.87 -6.52 5.85
CA ALA A 79 -5.59 -7.66 6.72
C ALA A 79 -6.45 -7.71 8.00
N GLY A 80 -7.60 -7.03 8.05
CA GLY A 80 -8.43 -6.95 9.26
C GLY A 80 -8.90 -8.32 9.78
N GLY A 81 -9.08 -9.29 8.89
CA GLY A 81 -9.44 -10.67 9.21
C GLY A 81 -8.27 -11.61 9.53
N GLU A 82 -7.02 -11.12 9.40
CA GLU A 82 -5.82 -11.91 9.64
C GLU A 82 -5.42 -11.91 11.13
N SER A 83 -4.55 -12.86 11.48
CA SER A 83 -3.91 -12.87 12.80
C SER A 83 -3.01 -11.65 12.99
N PHE A 84 -2.62 -11.38 14.25
CA PHE A 84 -1.64 -10.33 14.58
C PHE A 84 -0.37 -10.44 13.73
N GLU A 85 0.14 -11.66 13.53
CA GLU A 85 1.29 -11.91 12.67
C GLU A 85 1.02 -11.50 11.22
N GLY A 86 -0.13 -11.87 10.65
CA GLY A 86 -0.51 -11.49 9.28
C GLY A 86 -0.60 -9.97 9.11
N LYS A 87 -1.17 -9.27 10.09
CA LYS A 87 -1.20 -7.80 10.12
C LYS A 87 0.21 -7.18 10.19
N CYS A 88 1.12 -7.75 10.98
CA CYS A 88 2.52 -7.32 11.02
C CYS A 88 3.23 -7.53 9.67
N TRP A 89 2.93 -8.62 8.95
CA TRP A 89 3.50 -8.85 7.62
C TRP A 89 3.03 -7.79 6.61
N VAL A 90 1.73 -7.44 6.61
CA VAL A 90 1.19 -6.37 5.75
C VAL A 90 1.79 -5.02 6.14
N ALA A 91 1.84 -4.67 7.44
CA ALA A 91 2.49 -3.44 7.91
C ALA A 91 3.97 -3.38 7.52
N THR A 92 4.68 -4.52 7.51
CA THR A 92 6.08 -4.59 7.07
C THR A 92 6.22 -4.31 5.56
N CYS A 93 5.30 -4.78 4.72
CA CYS A 93 5.30 -4.43 3.29
C CYS A 93 5.17 -2.92 3.09
N LEU A 94 4.22 -2.29 3.78
CA LEU A 94 4.02 -0.84 3.75
C LEU A 94 5.30 -0.10 4.17
N ARG A 95 5.88 -0.48 5.31
CA ARG A 95 7.10 0.15 5.82
C ARG A 95 8.27 0.00 4.85
N ASN A 96 8.54 -1.21 4.35
CA ASN A 96 9.61 -1.44 3.38
C ASN A 96 9.42 -0.63 2.09
N ALA A 97 8.18 -0.48 1.62
CA ALA A 97 7.86 0.35 0.46
C ALA A 97 8.09 1.84 0.73
N MET A 98 7.69 2.33 1.91
CA MET A 98 7.96 3.71 2.33
C MET A 98 9.46 3.98 2.48
N GLU A 99 10.20 3.08 3.12
CA GLU A 99 11.67 3.18 3.25
C GLU A 99 12.38 3.18 1.89
N LYS A 100 11.96 2.28 0.99
CA LYS A 100 12.59 2.10 -0.32
C LYS A 100 12.42 3.32 -1.23
N ASP A 101 11.21 3.88 -1.27
CA ASP A 101 10.83 4.89 -2.26
C ASP A 101 10.67 6.30 -1.65
N GLY A 102 10.88 6.46 -0.34
CA GLY A 102 10.77 7.74 0.37
C GLY A 102 9.33 8.31 0.37
N LEU A 103 8.33 7.44 0.49
CA LEU A 103 6.92 7.78 0.36
C LEU A 103 6.26 8.02 1.73
N THR A 104 5.23 8.88 1.77
CA THR A 104 4.26 8.97 2.88
C THR A 104 3.27 7.81 2.82
N ALA A 105 2.47 7.63 3.87
CA ALA A 105 1.45 6.58 3.91
C ALA A 105 0.41 6.70 2.76
N ASP A 106 -0.05 7.92 2.47
CA ASP A 106 -0.97 8.14 1.35
C ASP A 106 -0.34 7.85 -0.01
N GLN A 107 0.93 8.22 -0.18
CA GLN A 107 1.66 7.97 -1.42
C GLN A 107 1.91 6.46 -1.62
N VAL A 108 2.29 5.73 -0.57
CA VAL A 108 2.50 4.28 -0.69
C VAL A 108 1.20 3.56 -1.01
N ARG A 109 0.08 3.99 -0.43
CA ARG A 109 -1.24 3.45 -0.75
C ARG A 109 -1.53 3.52 -2.25
N VAL A 110 -1.30 4.68 -2.86
CA VAL A 110 -1.54 4.90 -4.29
C VAL A 110 -0.52 4.16 -5.15
N SER A 111 0.77 4.30 -4.84
CA SER A 111 1.87 3.77 -5.66
C SER A 111 1.92 2.23 -5.67
N TYR A 112 1.56 1.61 -4.55
CA TYR A 112 1.54 0.15 -4.39
C TYR A 112 0.13 -0.45 -4.53
N GLN A 113 -0.88 0.40 -4.85
CA GLN A 113 -2.25 0.00 -5.14
C GLN A 113 -2.94 -0.74 -3.98
N TYR A 114 -2.66 -0.34 -2.73
CA TYR A 114 -3.41 -0.86 -1.59
C TYR A 114 -4.84 -0.35 -1.66
N SER A 115 -5.78 -1.25 -1.90
CA SER A 115 -7.20 -0.95 -2.08
C SER A 115 -8.00 -1.05 -0.80
N GLY A 116 -7.53 -1.86 0.16
CA GLY A 116 -8.16 -2.02 1.45
C GLY A 116 -8.14 -0.73 2.26
N TRP A 117 -9.31 -0.37 2.80
CA TRP A 117 -9.47 0.81 3.63
C TRP A 117 -10.63 0.62 4.61
N LYS A 118 -10.39 0.85 5.90
CA LYS A 118 -11.44 0.87 6.90
C LYS A 118 -11.25 2.01 7.89
N GLU A 119 -12.34 2.71 8.19
CA GLU A 119 -12.34 3.80 9.16
C GLU A 119 -12.26 3.29 10.61
N ASN A 120 -12.95 2.17 10.90
CA ASN A 120 -12.91 1.54 12.22
C ASN A 120 -11.78 0.53 12.26
N VAL A 121 -10.76 0.85 13.04
CA VAL A 121 -9.55 0.05 13.20
C VAL A 121 -9.62 -0.75 14.50
N SER A 122 -9.21 -2.00 14.47
CA SER A 122 -9.13 -2.84 15.67
C SER A 122 -7.86 -2.54 16.47
N GLU A 123 -7.93 -2.68 17.80
CA GLU A 123 -6.76 -2.54 18.68
C GLU A 123 -5.60 -3.46 18.26
N GLU A 124 -5.91 -4.61 17.69
CA GLU A 124 -4.89 -5.54 17.21
C GLU A 124 -4.14 -4.98 16.00
N THR A 125 -4.83 -4.28 15.11
CA THR A 125 -4.21 -3.59 13.97
C THR A 125 -3.36 -2.40 14.43
N GLU A 126 -3.85 -1.58 15.34
CA GLU A 126 -3.06 -0.48 15.94
C GLU A 126 -1.76 -1.02 16.56
N ARG A 127 -1.85 -2.12 17.29
CA ARG A 127 -0.67 -2.79 17.89
C ARG A 127 0.29 -3.33 16.83
N ALA A 128 -0.22 -3.89 15.71
CA ALA A 128 0.61 -4.40 14.64
C ALA A 128 1.37 -3.28 13.91
N VAL A 129 0.71 -2.15 13.65
CA VAL A 129 1.37 -0.96 13.09
C VAL A 129 2.42 -0.41 14.06
N ALA A 130 2.09 -0.26 15.34
CA ALA A 130 3.04 0.18 16.36
C ALA A 130 4.24 -0.78 16.49
N GLU A 131 4.03 -2.10 16.42
CA GLU A 131 5.09 -3.10 16.45
C GLU A 131 6.10 -2.90 15.34
N VAL A 132 5.61 -2.67 14.12
CA VAL A 132 6.46 -2.56 12.94
C VAL A 132 7.11 -1.17 12.82
N PHE A 133 6.38 -0.09 13.05
CA PHE A 133 6.87 1.27 12.82
C PHE A 133 7.54 1.87 14.06
N GLU A 134 6.90 1.79 15.22
CA GLU A 134 7.40 2.45 16.45
C GLU A 134 8.47 1.62 17.15
N ARG A 135 8.29 0.28 17.22
CA ARG A 135 9.27 -0.63 17.87
C ARG A 135 10.32 -1.18 16.92
N GLY A 136 10.13 -0.98 15.60
CA GLY A 136 11.10 -1.40 14.61
C GLY A 136 11.10 -2.88 14.25
N ASN A 137 10.12 -3.65 14.72
CA ASN A 137 10.08 -5.11 14.56
C ASN A 137 9.45 -5.51 13.22
N LYS A 138 10.19 -5.33 12.13
CA LYS A 138 9.78 -5.84 10.81
C LYS A 138 9.83 -7.38 10.79
N THR A 139 8.86 -7.98 10.11
CA THR A 139 8.82 -9.46 9.94
C THR A 139 9.84 -9.94 8.92
N HIS A 140 10.19 -9.09 7.93
CA HIS A 140 11.16 -9.40 6.88
C HIS A 140 11.69 -8.14 6.20
N ASP A 141 13.00 -8.04 5.94
CA ASP A 141 13.64 -6.82 5.46
C ASP A 141 13.35 -6.44 4.01
N SER A 142 12.97 -7.36 3.17
CA SER A 142 12.83 -7.12 1.73
C SER A 142 11.45 -7.42 1.14
N VAL A 143 10.48 -7.81 1.95
CA VAL A 143 9.11 -8.04 1.45
C VAL A 143 8.48 -6.72 1.05
N LEU A 144 7.86 -6.68 -0.16
CA LEU A 144 7.25 -5.47 -0.70
C LEU A 144 5.81 -5.66 -1.17
N TRP A 145 5.43 -6.88 -1.53
CA TRP A 145 4.16 -7.17 -2.16
C TRP A 145 3.49 -8.37 -1.52
N PHE A 146 2.18 -8.38 -1.57
CA PHE A 146 1.36 -9.52 -1.16
C PHE A 146 0.07 -9.56 -1.98
N TYR A 147 -0.55 -10.72 -2.01
CA TYR A 147 -1.92 -10.90 -2.46
C TYR A 147 -2.56 -12.11 -1.78
N ALA A 148 -3.87 -12.19 -1.81
CA ALA A 148 -4.63 -13.31 -1.25
C ALA A 148 -5.11 -14.25 -2.38
N PRO A 149 -4.53 -15.45 -2.57
CA PRO A 149 -4.87 -16.37 -3.66
C PRO A 149 -6.34 -16.81 -3.67
N LYS A 150 -6.99 -16.75 -2.51
CA LYS A 150 -8.41 -17.07 -2.39
C LYS A 150 -9.31 -16.11 -3.15
N TRP A 151 -8.89 -14.85 -3.31
CA TRP A 151 -9.70 -13.78 -3.85
C TRP A 151 -9.29 -13.34 -5.26
N CYS A 152 -8.03 -13.54 -5.61
CA CYS A 152 -7.54 -13.22 -6.94
C CYS A 152 -6.39 -14.13 -7.35
N ASN A 153 -6.12 -14.21 -8.65
CA ASN A 153 -4.92 -14.82 -9.19
C ASN A 153 -4.03 -13.73 -9.77
N SER A 154 -2.75 -13.72 -9.42
CA SER A 154 -1.81 -12.72 -9.88
C SER A 154 -0.51 -13.34 -10.37
N GLU A 155 -0.43 -13.56 -11.69
CA GLU A 155 0.78 -14.06 -12.35
C GLU A 155 1.97 -13.12 -12.12
N TRP A 156 1.71 -11.82 -12.00
CA TRP A 156 2.76 -10.86 -11.73
C TRP A 156 3.39 -11.07 -10.34
N HIS A 157 2.58 -11.27 -9.28
CA HIS A 157 3.12 -11.58 -7.96
C HIS A 157 3.86 -12.91 -7.96
N GLU A 158 3.31 -13.94 -8.62
CA GLU A 158 3.95 -15.25 -8.73
C GLU A 158 5.25 -15.22 -9.53
N SER A 159 5.46 -14.24 -10.39
CA SER A 159 6.73 -14.01 -11.06
C SER A 159 7.79 -13.36 -10.18
N GLN A 160 7.43 -12.86 -8.99
CA GLN A 160 8.36 -12.29 -8.02
C GLN A 160 8.93 -13.37 -7.09
N ARG A 161 9.98 -13.01 -6.33
CA ARG A 161 10.56 -13.94 -5.36
C ARG A 161 9.59 -14.19 -4.21
N PHE A 162 9.04 -15.39 -4.12
CA PHE A 162 8.20 -15.81 -3.01
C PHE A 162 9.00 -15.82 -1.70
N VAL A 163 8.38 -15.32 -0.62
CA VAL A 163 8.98 -15.20 0.72
C VAL A 163 8.26 -16.08 1.73
N ALA A 164 6.95 -15.89 1.88
CA ALA A 164 6.16 -16.60 2.89
C ALA A 164 4.67 -16.65 2.50
N GLU A 165 3.95 -17.58 3.14
CA GLU A 165 2.50 -17.61 3.16
C GLU A 165 2.04 -17.54 4.62
N ILE A 166 1.29 -16.50 4.97
CA ILE A 166 0.81 -16.22 6.33
C ILE A 166 -0.68 -15.94 6.27
N GLY A 167 -1.46 -16.74 6.96
CA GLY A 167 -2.92 -16.65 6.90
C GLY A 167 -3.44 -16.87 5.49
N SER A 168 -4.16 -15.93 4.94
CA SER A 168 -4.68 -15.98 3.56
C SER A 168 -3.78 -15.31 2.53
N HIS A 169 -2.65 -14.71 2.94
CA HIS A 169 -1.78 -13.93 2.08
C HIS A 169 -0.48 -14.63 1.72
N ARG A 170 -0.03 -14.43 0.48
CA ARG A 170 1.30 -14.79 -0.01
C ARG A 170 2.12 -13.51 -0.17
N PHE A 171 3.35 -13.56 0.32
CA PHE A 171 4.26 -12.42 0.41
C PHE A 171 5.47 -12.60 -0.51
N PHE A 172 5.87 -11.51 -1.16
CA PHE A 172 6.89 -11.50 -2.20
C PHE A 172 7.88 -10.35 -2.02
N ALA A 173 9.09 -10.56 -2.55
CA ALA A 173 10.16 -9.58 -2.58
C ALA A 173 10.73 -9.46 -4.00
N PRO A 174 11.50 -8.38 -4.30
CA PRO A 174 12.23 -8.27 -5.56
C PRO A 174 13.21 -9.43 -5.75
N HIS A 175 13.46 -9.79 -7.00
CA HIS A 175 14.64 -10.60 -7.33
C HIS A 175 15.90 -9.77 -7.03
N GLN A 176 16.91 -10.41 -6.44
CA GLN A 176 18.22 -9.79 -6.19
C GLN A 176 19.03 -9.74 -7.47
#